data_b4c1893686fb418b8edf8345bbb06d6d
#
_entry.id   b4c1893686fb418b8edf8345bbb06d6d
#
_cell.length_a   1.000
_cell.length_b   1.000
_cell.length_c   1.000
_cell.angle_alpha   90.00
_cell.angle_beta   90.00
_cell.angle_gamma   90.00
#
_symmetry.space_group_name_H-M   'P 1'
#
loop_
_entity.id
_entity.type
_entity.pdbx_description
1 polymer ?
#
loop_
_entity_poly.entity_id
_entity_poly.type
_entity_poly.pdbx_seq_one_letter_code
_entity_poly.pdbx_strand_id
1 'polypeptide(L)'
;MRTLLKNTTLHKLLISFILIFTVIIFLPTSSIANLPAKTINLPLPPLAKDEADKTAQTFQDPTENWQQHKIKIRPNDSLSTALEKINIGATTVYKIARTKNSKLITDLKVGDELTVWIDSDQQLQKILYPKTQTVSYELVKTENGYFIDEKVSDVEIRTETAYGKIEGAFYLAAERAGLSAKSIMQLADMFAWDIDFIREFYKGDTFKVIYETRYLNGEYIGDGDILAAQITTNGGRETHNGFILRDKDKVIGFYDDNGKNLKKAFLRNPVDYVRITSKFNPKRFHPVLKKWRSHRGVDYGGPKGTPIRATGSGKIITRGWGNGYGNHVKIQHAGKYMTVYGHLSKFGKFKRGQYVKQGDVIGYMGMTGLATGVHLHYEFRINGKHVDPLKMKFPAANPVAAKYKQRFKQNSRFLLSQLDRIDGQTYIAKGFE
;
A
#
# COMPACT_ATOMS: atom_id res chain seq x y z
N MET A 1 -1.22 35.44 47.03
CA MET A 1 -0.78 36.41 46.02
C MET A 1 0.45 35.89 45.32
N ARG A 2 0.30 34.99 44.35
CA ARG A 2 1.32 34.44 43.41
C ARG A 2 0.68 33.27 42.66
N THR A 3 -0.12 33.57 41.63
CA THR A 3 -0.46 32.58 40.54
C THR A 3 -1.31 33.29 39.49
N LEU A 4 -0.68 34.06 38.64
CA LEU A 4 -1.31 34.62 37.43
C LEU A 4 -0.20 35.24 36.56
N LEU A 5 0.62 34.39 35.95
CA LEU A 5 1.54 34.82 34.90
C LEU A 5 2.14 33.58 34.20
N LYS A 6 1.32 32.84 33.43
CA LYS A 6 1.84 31.79 32.50
C LYS A 6 0.85 31.47 31.38
N ASN A 7 0.22 32.43 30.72
CA ASN A 7 -0.63 32.13 29.55
C ASN A 7 -0.54 33.11 28.40
N THR A 8 0.46 33.99 28.38
CA THR A 8 0.59 35.03 27.32
C THR A 8 1.56 34.66 26.19
N THR A 9 2.40 33.63 26.36
CA THR A 9 3.38 33.22 25.36
C THR A 9 2.81 32.24 24.30
N LEU A 10 1.82 31.44 24.64
CA LEU A 10 1.23 30.48 23.71
C LEU A 10 0.28 31.12 22.69
N HIS A 11 -0.41 32.20 23.09
CA HIS A 11 -1.29 32.97 22.16
C HIS A 11 -0.55 33.84 21.17
N LYS A 12 0.64 34.33 21.51
CA LYS A 12 1.45 35.12 20.56
C LYS A 12 2.10 34.25 19.47
N LEU A 13 2.39 32.97 19.74
CA LEU A 13 2.91 32.04 18.75
C LEU A 13 1.83 31.58 17.77
N LEU A 14 0.56 31.46 18.19
CA LEU A 14 -0.55 31.05 17.31
C LEU A 14 -0.96 32.19 16.34
N ILE A 15 -0.88 33.44 16.76
CA ILE A 15 -1.23 34.62 15.93
C ILE A 15 -0.14 34.90 14.88
N SER A 16 1.13 34.63 15.18
CA SER A 16 2.22 34.74 14.19
C SER A 16 2.13 33.67 13.09
N PHE A 17 1.59 32.50 13.36
CA PHE A 17 1.45 31.44 12.36
C PHE A 17 0.28 31.67 11.37
N ILE A 18 -0.77 32.38 11.79
CA ILE A 18 -1.93 32.71 10.95
C ILE A 18 -1.63 33.92 10.03
N LEU A 19 -0.75 34.84 10.43
CA LEU A 19 -0.39 36.00 9.61
C LEU A 19 0.63 35.70 8.49
N ILE A 20 1.38 34.59 8.58
CA ILE A 20 2.31 34.18 7.53
C ILE A 20 1.59 33.43 6.40
N PHE A 21 0.39 32.87 6.64
CA PHE A 21 -0.37 32.13 5.62
C PHE A 21 -1.25 33.01 4.72
N THR A 22 -1.45 34.30 5.06
CA THR A 22 -2.30 35.22 4.28
C THR A 22 -1.55 36.14 3.33
N VAL A 23 -0.21 36.11 3.29
CA VAL A 23 0.62 37.02 2.43
C VAL A 23 1.10 36.34 1.14
N ILE A 24 0.85 35.04 0.91
CA ILE A 24 1.38 34.29 -0.27
C ILE A 24 0.39 34.28 -1.46
N ILE A 25 -0.76 34.96 -1.42
CA ILE A 25 -1.77 34.89 -2.48
C ILE A 25 -1.71 36.05 -3.50
N PHE A 26 -0.75 36.96 -3.43
CA PHE A 26 -0.62 38.05 -4.42
C PHE A 26 0.81 38.22 -4.91
N LEU A 27 1.22 37.37 -5.87
CA LEU A 27 2.31 37.70 -6.80
C LEU A 27 1.75 37.65 -8.22
N PRO A 28 2.00 38.64 -9.05
CA PRO A 28 1.47 38.71 -10.41
C PRO A 28 2.18 37.65 -11.29
N THR A 29 1.38 36.91 -12.04
CA THR A 29 1.84 36.02 -13.09
C THR A 29 2.58 36.79 -14.18
N SER A 30 3.88 36.59 -14.28
CA SER A 30 4.67 37.06 -15.40
C SER A 30 4.26 36.27 -16.66
N SER A 31 3.88 37.02 -17.69
CA SER A 31 3.53 36.55 -19.03
C SER A 31 4.67 35.74 -19.65
N ILE A 32 4.38 34.50 -20.01
CA ILE A 32 5.23 33.66 -20.85
C ILE A 32 5.11 34.21 -22.29
N ALA A 33 6.23 34.66 -22.83
CA ALA A 33 6.32 35.10 -24.20
C ALA A 33 6.10 33.91 -25.14
N ASN A 34 5.07 34.00 -26.00
CA ASN A 34 4.81 33.08 -27.09
C ASN A 34 5.93 33.20 -28.14
N LEU A 35 6.78 32.19 -28.24
CA LEU A 35 7.62 31.99 -29.43
C LEU A 35 6.78 31.33 -30.52
N PRO A 36 6.81 31.82 -31.78
CA PRO A 36 6.01 31.23 -32.83
C PRO A 36 6.51 29.85 -33.19
N ALA A 37 5.66 28.86 -33.09
CA ALA A 37 5.92 27.51 -33.60
C ALA A 37 6.06 27.56 -35.10
N LYS A 38 7.23 27.17 -35.61
CA LYS A 38 7.50 27.04 -37.04
C LYS A 38 6.83 25.77 -37.55
N THR A 39 5.63 25.92 -38.12
CA THR A 39 4.91 24.81 -38.77
C THR A 39 5.64 24.43 -40.07
N ILE A 40 6.20 23.24 -40.14
CA ILE A 40 6.73 22.66 -41.37
C ILE A 40 5.58 21.89 -42.03
N ASN A 41 5.00 22.46 -43.08
CA ASN A 41 4.06 21.77 -43.93
C ASN A 41 4.80 20.78 -44.82
N LEU A 42 4.71 19.49 -44.48
CA LEU A 42 5.10 18.40 -45.40
C LEU A 42 3.90 18.15 -46.35
N PRO A 43 4.10 18.23 -47.68
CA PRO A 43 3.04 17.89 -48.62
C PRO A 43 2.76 16.39 -48.55
N LEU A 44 1.54 16.02 -48.17
CA LEU A 44 1.04 14.66 -48.31
C LEU A 44 0.81 14.34 -49.76
N PRO A 45 1.18 13.14 -50.25
CA PRO A 45 0.83 12.72 -51.61
C PRO A 45 -0.69 12.64 -51.80
N PRO A 46 -1.22 12.96 -52.98
CA PRO A 46 -2.65 12.93 -53.23
C PRO A 46 -3.21 11.52 -53.06
N LEU A 47 -4.22 11.38 -52.24
CA LEU A 47 -5.00 10.15 -52.10
C LEU A 47 -5.71 9.87 -53.43
N ALA A 48 -5.50 8.69 -53.98
CA ALA A 48 -6.24 8.20 -55.15
C ALA A 48 -7.75 8.19 -54.81
N LYS A 49 -8.52 8.80 -55.67
CA LYS A 49 -9.99 8.74 -55.58
C LYS A 49 -10.42 7.38 -56.14
N ASP A 50 -10.62 6.41 -55.24
CA ASP A 50 -11.40 5.23 -55.58
C ASP A 50 -12.87 5.60 -55.49
N GLU A 51 -13.57 5.44 -56.59
CA GLU A 51 -15.02 5.50 -56.70
C GLU A 51 -15.60 4.32 -55.87
N ALA A 52 -15.86 4.55 -54.60
CA ALA A 52 -16.58 3.59 -53.78
C ALA A 52 -18.06 3.80 -53.94
N ASP A 53 -18.62 2.79 -54.55
CA ASP A 53 -20.00 2.43 -54.84
C ASP A 53 -21.04 2.89 -53.82
N LYS A 54 -22.16 3.41 -54.35
CA LYS A 54 -23.34 3.83 -53.63
C LYS A 54 -24.10 2.61 -53.12
N THR A 55 -23.78 2.12 -51.93
CA THR A 55 -24.66 1.32 -51.08
C THR A 55 -24.18 1.40 -49.62
N ALA A 56 -24.10 2.64 -49.09
CA ALA A 56 -24.07 2.81 -47.67
C ALA A 56 -25.49 2.56 -47.12
N GLN A 57 -25.79 1.32 -46.79
CA GLN A 57 -26.78 1.03 -45.77
C GLN A 57 -26.30 1.70 -44.48
N THR A 58 -26.99 2.75 -44.08
CA THR A 58 -26.79 3.40 -42.78
C THR A 58 -27.07 2.35 -41.71
N PHE A 59 -26.05 1.68 -41.22
CA PHE A 59 -26.14 0.96 -39.97
C PHE A 59 -26.39 2.01 -38.89
N GLN A 60 -27.69 2.26 -38.59
CA GLN A 60 -28.03 2.97 -37.39
C GLN A 60 -27.50 2.17 -36.21
N ASP A 61 -26.59 2.76 -35.45
CA ASP A 61 -26.11 2.16 -34.22
C ASP A 61 -27.30 1.94 -33.30
N PRO A 62 -27.64 0.69 -32.91
CA PRO A 62 -28.80 0.43 -32.07
C PRO A 62 -28.80 1.20 -30.76
N THR A 63 -27.71 1.84 -30.40
CA THR A 63 -27.52 2.61 -29.16
C THR A 63 -27.92 4.09 -29.32
N GLU A 64 -28.20 4.61 -30.52
CA GLU A 64 -28.52 6.02 -30.77
C GLU A 64 -29.75 6.54 -30.00
N ASN A 65 -30.65 5.65 -29.57
CA ASN A 65 -31.90 5.99 -28.86
C ASN A 65 -31.86 5.64 -27.36
N TRP A 66 -30.72 5.32 -26.77
CA TRP A 66 -30.66 4.97 -25.35
C TRP A 66 -30.45 6.20 -24.48
N GLN A 67 -31.29 6.33 -23.45
CA GLN A 67 -31.12 7.36 -22.41
C GLN A 67 -30.14 6.85 -21.34
N GLN A 68 -29.16 7.69 -21.01
CA GLN A 68 -28.13 7.39 -20.00
C GLN A 68 -28.48 8.04 -18.67
N HIS A 69 -28.46 7.24 -17.59
CA HIS A 69 -28.67 7.69 -16.22
C HIS A 69 -27.44 7.33 -15.36
N LYS A 70 -26.94 8.31 -14.58
CA LYS A 70 -25.90 8.08 -13.57
C LYS A 70 -26.54 8.02 -12.20
N ILE A 71 -26.34 6.92 -11.48
CA ILE A 71 -26.94 6.68 -10.16
C ILE A 71 -25.81 6.50 -9.13
N LYS A 72 -25.79 7.35 -8.12
CA LYS A 72 -24.91 7.22 -6.98
C LYS A 72 -25.62 6.48 -5.85
N ILE A 73 -24.98 5.43 -5.32
CA ILE A 73 -25.51 4.59 -4.25
C ILE A 73 -25.41 5.33 -2.92
N ARG A 74 -26.56 5.50 -2.25
CA ARG A 74 -26.69 6.15 -0.94
C ARG A 74 -26.82 5.11 0.18
N PRO A 75 -26.70 5.51 1.45
CA PRO A 75 -27.00 4.62 2.58
C PRO A 75 -28.40 4.00 2.43
N ASN A 76 -28.50 2.69 2.66
CA ASN A 76 -29.69 1.85 2.50
C ASN A 76 -30.18 1.62 1.05
N ASP A 77 -29.46 2.09 0.04
CA ASP A 77 -29.76 1.71 -1.34
C ASP A 77 -29.33 0.26 -1.63
N SER A 78 -30.16 -0.40 -2.39
CA SER A 78 -29.89 -1.68 -3.08
C SER A 78 -29.99 -1.45 -4.59
N LEU A 79 -29.62 -2.43 -5.40
CA LEU A 79 -29.84 -2.33 -6.85
C LEU A 79 -31.31 -2.07 -7.18
N SER A 80 -32.26 -2.68 -6.43
CA SER A 80 -33.70 -2.47 -6.62
C SER A 80 -34.09 -1.01 -6.42
N THR A 81 -33.75 -0.45 -5.26
CA THR A 81 -34.08 0.93 -4.93
C THR A 81 -33.34 1.95 -5.80
N ALA A 82 -32.16 1.60 -6.28
CA ALA A 82 -31.40 2.43 -7.21
C ALA A 82 -32.06 2.49 -8.60
N LEU A 83 -32.49 1.36 -9.14
CA LEU A 83 -33.16 1.26 -10.45
C LEU A 83 -34.59 1.78 -10.43
N GLU A 84 -35.29 1.67 -9.29
CA GLU A 84 -36.64 2.25 -9.12
C GLU A 84 -36.65 3.78 -9.29
N LYS A 85 -35.57 4.48 -8.93
CA LYS A 85 -35.41 5.94 -9.13
C LYS A 85 -35.48 6.38 -10.59
N ILE A 86 -35.27 5.45 -11.53
CA ILE A 86 -35.35 5.67 -12.99
C ILE A 86 -36.44 4.82 -13.62
N ASN A 87 -37.48 4.46 -12.85
CA ASN A 87 -38.67 3.71 -13.28
C ASN A 87 -38.41 2.29 -13.80
N ILE A 88 -37.29 1.64 -13.42
CA ILE A 88 -37.03 0.23 -13.70
C ILE A 88 -37.67 -0.63 -12.60
N GLY A 89 -38.68 -1.43 -12.99
CA GLY A 89 -39.50 -2.20 -12.07
C GLY A 89 -38.80 -3.42 -11.45
N ALA A 90 -39.37 -3.92 -10.34
CA ALA A 90 -38.88 -5.04 -9.57
C ALA A 90 -38.72 -6.34 -10.39
N THR A 91 -39.53 -6.56 -11.42
CA THR A 91 -39.42 -7.73 -12.31
C THR A 91 -38.10 -7.79 -13.03
N THR A 92 -37.58 -6.64 -13.48
CA THR A 92 -36.26 -6.53 -14.11
C THR A 92 -35.15 -6.87 -13.11
N VAL A 93 -35.25 -6.32 -11.89
CA VAL A 93 -34.28 -6.61 -10.82
C VAL A 93 -34.31 -8.10 -10.46
N TYR A 94 -35.48 -8.72 -10.39
CA TYR A 94 -35.61 -10.15 -10.15
C TYR A 94 -34.91 -11.00 -11.23
N LYS A 95 -35.08 -10.63 -12.52
CA LYS A 95 -34.36 -11.29 -13.64
C LYS A 95 -32.86 -11.15 -13.48
N ILE A 96 -32.36 -9.94 -13.15
CA ILE A 96 -30.93 -9.69 -12.92
C ILE A 96 -30.41 -10.54 -11.77
N ALA A 97 -31.11 -10.62 -10.64
CA ALA A 97 -30.69 -11.36 -9.46
C ALA A 97 -30.51 -12.86 -9.72
N ARG A 98 -31.24 -13.41 -10.69
CA ARG A 98 -31.13 -14.82 -11.11
C ARG A 98 -30.10 -15.08 -12.20
N THR A 99 -29.53 -14.04 -12.78
CA THR A 99 -28.50 -14.15 -13.81
C THR A 99 -27.18 -14.64 -13.19
N LYS A 100 -26.44 -15.44 -13.95
CA LYS A 100 -25.07 -15.84 -13.57
C LYS A 100 -24.25 -14.55 -13.28
N ASN A 101 -23.42 -14.59 -12.25
CA ASN A 101 -22.57 -13.46 -11.82
C ASN A 101 -23.34 -12.25 -11.25
N SER A 102 -24.64 -12.37 -10.93
CA SER A 102 -25.46 -11.26 -10.42
C SER A 102 -24.85 -10.54 -9.21
N LYS A 103 -24.08 -11.23 -8.35
CA LYS A 103 -23.38 -10.64 -7.21
C LYS A 103 -22.41 -9.52 -7.60
N LEU A 104 -21.87 -9.53 -8.82
CA LEU A 104 -20.96 -8.47 -9.30
C LEU A 104 -21.66 -7.13 -9.39
N ILE A 105 -22.97 -7.12 -9.70
CA ILE A 105 -23.80 -5.91 -9.87
C ILE A 105 -24.65 -5.62 -8.62
N THR A 106 -24.98 -6.64 -7.81
CA THR A 106 -25.86 -6.49 -6.64
C THR A 106 -25.12 -6.19 -5.33
N ASP A 107 -23.82 -6.50 -5.22
CA ASP A 107 -23.00 -6.19 -4.03
C ASP A 107 -22.44 -4.76 -4.10
N LEU A 108 -23.37 -3.80 -3.98
CA LEU A 108 -23.08 -2.36 -4.07
C LEU A 108 -22.69 -1.80 -2.70
N LYS A 109 -21.82 -0.81 -2.72
CA LYS A 109 -21.40 -0.07 -1.53
C LYS A 109 -21.86 1.38 -1.62
N VAL A 110 -22.05 2.00 -0.47
CA VAL A 110 -22.33 3.43 -0.39
C VAL A 110 -21.21 4.21 -1.06
N GLY A 111 -21.57 5.10 -1.98
CA GLY A 111 -20.65 5.89 -2.80
C GLY A 111 -20.34 5.30 -4.17
N ASP A 112 -20.67 4.03 -4.43
CA ASP A 112 -20.54 3.44 -5.77
C ASP A 112 -21.41 4.20 -6.77
N GLU A 113 -20.98 4.25 -8.03
CA GLU A 113 -21.72 4.91 -9.12
C GLU A 113 -22.02 3.89 -10.22
N LEU A 114 -23.29 3.86 -10.65
CA LEU A 114 -23.75 3.05 -11.78
C LEU A 114 -24.08 3.97 -12.94
N THR A 115 -23.68 3.60 -14.14
CA THR A 115 -24.20 4.17 -15.37
C THR A 115 -25.18 3.17 -15.98
N VAL A 116 -26.42 3.62 -16.20
CA VAL A 116 -27.54 2.77 -16.66
C VAL A 116 -28.07 3.33 -17.96
N TRP A 117 -28.29 2.49 -18.95
CA TRP A 117 -28.89 2.83 -20.23
C TRP A 117 -30.24 2.13 -20.37
N ILE A 118 -31.25 2.93 -20.74
CA ILE A 118 -32.61 2.49 -21.00
C ILE A 118 -33.00 2.89 -22.40
N ASP A 119 -33.85 2.10 -23.07
CA ASP A 119 -34.37 2.39 -24.39
C ASP A 119 -35.63 3.28 -24.31
N SER A 120 -36.24 3.61 -25.47
CA SER A 120 -37.49 4.37 -25.60
C SER A 120 -38.70 3.71 -24.90
N ASP A 121 -38.66 2.38 -24.76
CA ASP A 121 -39.73 1.60 -24.11
C ASP A 121 -39.47 1.39 -22.61
N GLN A 122 -38.60 2.22 -22.01
CA GLN A 122 -38.18 2.12 -20.60
C GLN A 122 -37.62 0.76 -20.22
N GLN A 123 -37.03 0.03 -21.19
CA GLN A 123 -36.38 -1.24 -20.90
C GLN A 123 -34.91 -1.06 -20.62
N LEU A 124 -34.41 -1.72 -19.56
CA LEU A 124 -32.99 -1.74 -19.23
C LEU A 124 -32.20 -2.43 -20.31
N GLN A 125 -31.26 -1.74 -20.94
CA GLN A 125 -30.38 -2.29 -21.96
C GLN A 125 -28.98 -2.62 -21.41
N LYS A 126 -28.44 -1.75 -20.56
CA LYS A 126 -27.07 -1.87 -20.06
C LYS A 126 -26.90 -1.25 -18.69
N ILE A 127 -26.06 -1.86 -17.85
CA ILE A 127 -25.49 -1.24 -16.65
C ILE A 127 -23.98 -1.35 -16.74
N LEU A 128 -23.27 -0.26 -16.50
CA LEU A 128 -21.83 -0.22 -16.27
C LEU A 128 -21.58 0.16 -14.82
N TYR A 129 -20.85 -0.67 -14.11
CA TYR A 129 -20.44 -0.44 -12.73
C TYR A 129 -18.90 -0.45 -12.63
N PRO A 130 -18.25 0.73 -12.61
CA PRO A 130 -16.81 0.82 -12.37
C PRO A 130 -16.50 0.40 -10.95
N LYS A 131 -15.82 -0.71 -10.79
CA LYS A 131 -15.41 -1.25 -9.47
C LYS A 131 -14.09 -0.68 -9.01
N THR A 132 -13.17 -0.51 -9.94
CA THR A 132 -11.88 0.16 -9.78
C THR A 132 -11.59 1.00 -11.03
N GLN A 133 -10.46 1.67 -11.08
CA GLN A 133 -10.04 2.38 -12.30
C GLN A 133 -9.87 1.45 -13.51
N THR A 134 -9.62 0.17 -13.28
CA THR A 134 -9.28 -0.79 -14.34
C THR A 134 -10.26 -1.95 -14.47
N VAL A 135 -11.18 -2.11 -13.54
CA VAL A 135 -12.17 -3.19 -13.52
C VAL A 135 -13.55 -2.57 -13.48
N SER A 136 -14.39 -2.94 -14.43
CA SER A 136 -15.80 -2.63 -14.43
C SER A 136 -16.64 -3.89 -14.59
N TYR A 137 -17.84 -3.87 -14.05
CA TYR A 137 -18.83 -4.90 -14.26
C TYR A 137 -19.86 -4.38 -15.26
N GLU A 138 -20.15 -5.17 -16.26
CA GLU A 138 -21.06 -4.81 -17.32
C GLU A 138 -22.23 -5.78 -17.34
N LEU A 139 -23.46 -5.26 -17.28
CA LEU A 139 -24.67 -6.00 -17.54
C LEU A 139 -25.22 -5.51 -18.88
N VAL A 140 -25.54 -6.47 -19.76
CA VAL A 140 -26.13 -6.17 -21.07
C VAL A 140 -27.39 -7.03 -21.25
N LYS A 141 -28.45 -6.44 -21.79
CA LYS A 141 -29.68 -7.15 -22.19
C LYS A 141 -29.37 -8.01 -23.43
N THR A 142 -29.85 -9.24 -23.44
CA THR A 142 -29.75 -10.17 -24.56
C THR A 142 -31.14 -10.69 -24.91
N GLU A 143 -31.29 -11.41 -26.01
CA GLU A 143 -32.58 -12.05 -26.39
C GLU A 143 -33.09 -13.00 -25.30
N ASN A 144 -32.20 -13.67 -24.55
CA ASN A 144 -32.53 -14.65 -23.52
C ASN A 144 -32.49 -14.10 -22.09
N GLY A 145 -32.46 -12.77 -21.90
CA GLY A 145 -32.42 -12.13 -20.59
C GLY A 145 -31.24 -11.18 -20.42
N TYR A 146 -30.47 -11.33 -19.34
CA TYR A 146 -29.33 -10.48 -19.07
C TYR A 146 -28.03 -11.29 -19.01
N PHE A 147 -26.95 -10.70 -19.47
CA PHE A 147 -25.59 -11.22 -19.36
C PHE A 147 -24.76 -10.28 -18.50
N ILE A 148 -23.98 -10.82 -17.55
CA ILE A 148 -23.12 -10.04 -16.64
C ILE A 148 -21.70 -10.56 -16.74
N ASP A 149 -20.79 -9.65 -17.05
CA ASP A 149 -19.36 -9.95 -17.20
C ASP A 149 -18.47 -8.90 -16.51
N GLU A 150 -17.24 -9.33 -16.22
CA GLU A 150 -16.18 -8.46 -15.72
C GLU A 150 -15.35 -7.98 -16.92
N LYS A 151 -15.23 -6.67 -17.06
CA LYS A 151 -14.35 -6.04 -18.04
C LYS A 151 -13.11 -5.51 -17.33
N VAL A 152 -11.98 -6.02 -17.72
CA VAL A 152 -10.67 -5.53 -17.26
C VAL A 152 -10.09 -4.70 -18.40
N SER A 153 -9.84 -3.43 -18.12
CA SER A 153 -9.21 -2.54 -19.09
C SER A 153 -7.73 -2.85 -19.23
N ASP A 154 -7.22 -2.80 -20.44
CA ASP A 154 -5.79 -2.94 -20.70
C ASP A 154 -5.03 -1.74 -20.14
N VAL A 155 -4.10 -2.03 -19.26
CA VAL A 155 -3.25 -1.03 -18.62
C VAL A 155 -1.87 -1.05 -19.28
N GLU A 156 -1.50 0.07 -19.86
CA GLU A 156 -0.13 0.27 -20.34
C GLU A 156 0.80 0.47 -19.15
N ILE A 157 1.85 -0.34 -19.06
CA ILE A 157 2.87 -0.23 -18.01
C ILE A 157 4.13 0.35 -18.67
N ARG A 158 4.59 1.49 -18.15
CA ARG A 158 5.85 2.12 -18.54
C ARG A 158 6.85 2.00 -17.40
N THR A 159 8.13 1.98 -17.76
CA THR A 159 9.23 2.00 -16.80
C THR A 159 9.80 3.41 -16.73
N GLU A 160 9.79 3.96 -15.53
CA GLU A 160 10.31 5.30 -15.24
C GLU A 160 11.48 5.20 -14.27
N THR A 161 12.25 6.29 -14.20
CA THR A 161 13.37 6.40 -13.28
C THR A 161 13.26 7.68 -12.47
N ALA A 162 13.71 7.63 -11.21
CA ALA A 162 13.81 8.79 -10.36
C ALA A 162 15.19 8.86 -9.70
N TYR A 163 15.70 10.08 -9.54
CA TYR A 163 16.91 10.39 -8.79
C TYR A 163 16.62 11.52 -7.81
N GLY A 164 17.14 11.41 -6.60
CA GLY A 164 17.04 12.48 -5.64
C GLY A 164 18.25 12.57 -4.72
N LYS A 165 18.62 13.82 -4.40
CA LYS A 165 19.62 14.15 -3.39
C LYS A 165 18.89 14.57 -2.12
N ILE A 166 19.26 13.97 -0.99
CA ILE A 166 18.62 14.21 0.29
C ILE A 166 19.30 15.42 0.96
N GLU A 167 18.54 16.49 1.14
CA GLU A 167 19.01 17.69 1.82
C GLU A 167 18.32 17.92 3.18
N GLY A 168 17.40 17.04 3.54
CA GLY A 168 16.60 17.07 4.76
C GLY A 168 15.82 15.78 4.90
N ALA A 169 14.49 15.83 4.92
CA ALA A 169 13.67 14.63 5.00
C ALA A 169 13.67 13.87 3.69
N PHE A 170 13.88 12.55 3.77
CA PHE A 170 13.82 11.62 2.62
C PHE A 170 12.50 11.76 1.84
N TYR A 171 11.36 11.79 2.54
CA TYR A 171 10.05 11.90 1.91
C TYR A 171 9.95 13.08 0.95
N LEU A 172 10.36 14.27 1.40
CA LEU A 172 10.33 15.50 0.60
C LEU A 172 11.29 15.45 -0.60
N ALA A 173 12.44 14.78 -0.46
CA ALA A 173 13.37 14.60 -1.57
C ALA A 173 12.80 13.66 -2.62
N ALA A 174 12.13 12.58 -2.20
CA ALA A 174 11.52 11.59 -3.07
C ALA A 174 10.27 12.15 -3.80
N GLU A 175 9.46 12.96 -3.11
CA GLU A 175 8.32 13.66 -3.71
C GLU A 175 8.77 14.67 -4.79
N ARG A 176 9.83 15.47 -4.51
CA ARG A 176 10.43 16.37 -5.50
C ARG A 176 11.03 15.64 -6.71
N ALA A 177 11.47 14.39 -6.52
CA ALA A 177 11.95 13.54 -7.61
C ALA A 177 10.81 12.89 -8.42
N GLY A 178 9.54 13.22 -8.14
CA GLY A 178 8.37 12.75 -8.88
C GLY A 178 7.79 11.42 -8.41
N LEU A 179 8.27 10.84 -7.30
CA LEU A 179 7.69 9.62 -6.78
C LEU A 179 6.35 9.90 -6.08
N SER A 180 5.34 9.07 -6.34
CA SER A 180 4.08 9.11 -5.61
C SER A 180 4.25 8.69 -4.14
N ALA A 181 3.32 9.07 -3.28
CA ALA A 181 3.31 8.64 -1.88
C ALA A 181 3.38 7.10 -1.74
N LYS A 182 2.73 6.37 -2.66
CA LYS A 182 2.79 4.90 -2.72
C LYS A 182 4.21 4.40 -2.95
N SER A 183 4.90 4.94 -3.96
CA SER A 183 6.27 4.54 -4.30
C SER A 183 7.27 4.95 -3.23
N ILE A 184 7.09 6.11 -2.59
CA ILE A 184 7.91 6.55 -1.46
C ILE A 184 7.78 5.58 -0.28
N MET A 185 6.56 5.20 0.08
CA MET A 185 6.33 4.23 1.15
C MET A 185 6.87 2.84 0.80
N GLN A 186 6.69 2.38 -0.44
CA GLN A 186 7.24 1.10 -0.90
C GLN A 186 8.78 1.10 -0.83
N LEU A 187 9.42 2.20 -1.21
CA LEU A 187 10.87 2.37 -1.13
C LEU A 187 11.36 2.36 0.32
N ALA A 188 10.65 3.06 1.20
CA ALA A 188 10.93 3.04 2.62
C ALA A 188 10.77 1.63 3.22
N ASP A 189 9.68 0.94 2.90
CA ASP A 189 9.40 -0.43 3.37
C ASP A 189 10.45 -1.43 2.87
N MET A 190 10.96 -1.24 1.65
CA MET A 190 11.97 -2.10 1.03
C MET A 190 13.27 -2.10 1.85
N PHE A 191 13.70 -0.96 2.36
CA PHE A 191 14.95 -0.79 3.11
C PHE A 191 14.76 -0.55 4.61
N ALA A 192 13.54 -0.57 5.14
CA ALA A 192 13.21 -0.26 6.55
C ALA A 192 13.98 -1.11 7.58
N TRP A 193 14.58 -2.21 7.16
CA TRP A 193 15.36 -3.10 8.03
C TRP A 193 16.85 -2.78 8.08
N ASP A 194 17.34 -2.09 7.09
CA ASP A 194 18.74 -1.76 6.94
C ASP A 194 18.99 -0.26 7.09
N ILE A 195 17.97 0.61 6.88
CA ILE A 195 18.05 2.07 6.96
C ILE A 195 16.98 2.61 7.93
N ASP A 196 17.35 3.45 8.87
CA ASP A 196 16.42 4.27 9.67
C ASP A 196 16.12 5.58 8.91
N PHE A 197 15.01 5.60 8.18
CA PHE A 197 14.59 6.73 7.33
C PHE A 197 14.36 8.04 8.09
N ILE A 198 14.36 8.03 9.41
CA ILE A 198 14.20 9.22 10.25
C ILE A 198 15.55 9.77 10.73
N ARG A 199 16.56 8.91 10.91
CA ARG A 199 17.78 9.24 11.65
C ARG A 199 19.09 9.06 10.86
N GLU A 200 19.11 8.24 9.82
CA GLU A 200 20.35 7.79 9.18
C GLU A 200 20.72 8.54 7.90
N PHE A 201 19.89 9.49 7.45
CA PHE A 201 20.23 10.31 6.29
C PHE A 201 21.03 11.55 6.65
N TYR A 202 22.08 11.76 5.88
CA TYR A 202 22.90 12.97 5.91
C TYR A 202 22.67 13.81 4.66
N LYS A 203 22.90 15.11 4.78
CA LYS A 203 22.85 16.00 3.63
C LYS A 203 23.82 15.54 2.55
N GLY A 204 23.30 15.31 1.36
CA GLY A 204 24.07 14.83 0.21
C GLY A 204 23.92 13.33 -0.07
N ASP A 205 23.30 12.55 0.80
CA ASP A 205 22.88 11.18 0.48
C ASP A 205 21.94 11.18 -0.71
N THR A 206 21.92 10.09 -1.47
CA THR A 206 21.16 10.00 -2.73
C THR A 206 20.33 8.75 -2.81
N PHE A 207 19.31 8.79 -3.65
CA PHE A 207 18.61 7.59 -4.07
C PHE A 207 18.39 7.58 -5.58
N LYS A 208 18.32 6.37 -6.13
CA LYS A 208 17.98 6.08 -7.53
C LYS A 208 16.92 5.00 -7.53
N VAL A 209 15.89 5.16 -8.34
CA VAL A 209 14.76 4.23 -8.40
C VAL A 209 14.39 3.95 -9.85
N ILE A 210 14.13 2.70 -10.17
CA ILE A 210 13.48 2.24 -11.39
C ILE A 210 12.14 1.68 -10.97
N TYR A 211 11.04 2.21 -11.49
CA TYR A 211 9.69 1.85 -11.09
C TYR A 211 8.72 1.84 -12.26
N GLU A 212 7.59 1.21 -12.08
CA GLU A 212 6.53 1.15 -13.07
C GLU A 212 5.54 2.29 -12.85
N THR A 213 5.07 2.86 -13.96
CA THR A 213 3.91 3.75 -14.02
C THR A 213 2.82 3.09 -14.84
N ARG A 214 1.57 3.35 -14.50
CA ARG A 214 0.40 2.73 -15.13
C ARG A 214 -0.42 3.78 -15.82
N TYR A 215 -0.83 3.48 -17.06
CA TYR A 215 -1.66 4.35 -17.88
C TYR A 215 -2.88 3.60 -18.37
N LEU A 216 -4.01 4.26 -18.38
CA LEU A 216 -5.26 3.79 -18.95
C LEU A 216 -5.70 4.79 -20.02
N ASN A 217 -5.85 4.34 -21.26
CA ASN A 217 -6.18 5.20 -22.40
C ASN A 217 -5.25 6.44 -22.52
N GLY A 218 -3.97 6.27 -22.20
CA GLY A 218 -2.99 7.35 -22.21
C GLY A 218 -2.96 8.24 -20.95
N GLU A 219 -3.92 8.11 -20.03
CA GLU A 219 -3.96 8.84 -18.78
C GLU A 219 -3.22 8.08 -17.67
N TYR A 220 -2.41 8.81 -16.89
CA TYR A 220 -1.71 8.24 -15.74
C TYR A 220 -2.69 7.88 -14.62
N ILE A 221 -2.71 6.61 -14.22
CA ILE A 221 -3.59 6.07 -13.17
C ILE A 221 -2.86 5.67 -11.89
N GLY A 222 -1.56 5.94 -11.79
CA GLY A 222 -0.75 5.68 -10.61
C GLY A 222 0.49 4.83 -10.87
N ASP A 223 1.33 4.70 -9.83
CA ASP A 223 2.54 3.89 -9.93
C ASP A 223 2.25 2.40 -9.78
N GLY A 224 3.10 1.60 -10.45
CA GLY A 224 3.19 0.16 -10.27
C GLY A 224 4.10 -0.22 -9.11
N ASP A 225 4.98 -1.19 -9.36
CA ASP A 225 5.97 -1.66 -8.39
C ASP A 225 7.33 -1.00 -8.63
N ILE A 226 8.12 -0.87 -7.57
CA ILE A 226 9.55 -0.58 -7.70
C ILE A 226 10.23 -1.82 -8.26
N LEU A 227 10.96 -1.67 -9.37
CA LEU A 227 11.73 -2.74 -10.00
C LEU A 227 13.12 -2.87 -9.39
N ALA A 228 13.77 -1.74 -9.16
CA ALA A 228 15.06 -1.66 -8.49
C ALA A 228 15.23 -0.31 -7.80
N ALA A 229 16.01 -0.30 -6.73
CA ALA A 229 16.43 0.93 -6.09
C ALA A 229 17.84 0.81 -5.52
N GLN A 230 18.51 1.95 -5.48
CA GLN A 230 19.79 2.14 -4.82
C GLN A 230 19.69 3.35 -3.90
N ILE A 231 20.08 3.19 -2.65
CA ILE A 231 20.14 4.29 -1.67
C ILE A 231 21.57 4.37 -1.15
N THR A 232 22.16 5.56 -1.19
CA THR A 232 23.42 5.84 -0.51
C THR A 232 23.14 6.57 0.79
N THR A 233 23.83 6.16 1.84
CA THR A 233 23.72 6.72 3.19
C THR A 233 25.09 7.09 3.74
N ASN A 234 25.11 7.73 4.89
CA ASN A 234 26.35 8.06 5.64
C ASN A 234 27.34 8.90 4.82
N GLY A 235 26.81 9.91 4.06
CA GLY A 235 27.61 10.78 3.20
C GLY A 235 28.21 10.05 2.00
N GLY A 236 27.47 9.10 1.43
CA GLY A 236 27.88 8.31 0.25
C GLY A 236 28.80 7.13 0.56
N ARG A 237 29.03 6.80 1.84
CA ARG A 237 29.93 5.72 2.26
C ARG A 237 29.29 4.34 2.22
N GLU A 238 27.98 4.26 2.34
CA GLU A 238 27.23 3.01 2.35
C GLU A 238 26.23 3.02 1.21
N THR A 239 26.17 1.92 0.45
CA THR A 239 25.25 1.75 -0.67
C THR A 239 24.39 0.52 -0.43
N HIS A 240 23.08 0.71 -0.53
CA HIS A 240 22.07 -0.33 -0.37
C HIS A 240 21.36 -0.52 -1.70
N ASN A 241 21.46 -1.71 -2.27
CA ASN A 241 20.79 -2.10 -3.51
C ASN A 241 19.60 -3.00 -3.21
N GLY A 242 18.54 -2.86 -4.00
CA GLY A 242 17.39 -3.72 -3.88
C GLY A 242 16.71 -3.95 -5.23
N PHE A 243 16.35 -5.21 -5.49
CA PHE A 243 15.78 -5.68 -6.75
C PHE A 243 14.54 -6.51 -6.50
N ILE A 244 13.51 -6.29 -7.32
CA ILE A 244 12.29 -7.08 -7.28
C ILE A 244 12.52 -8.50 -7.80
N LEU A 245 11.86 -9.47 -7.16
CA LEU A 245 11.64 -10.80 -7.72
C LEU A 245 10.15 -11.06 -7.87
N ARG A 246 9.73 -11.39 -9.08
CA ARG A 246 8.35 -11.77 -9.41
C ARG A 246 8.28 -13.22 -9.91
N ASP A 247 7.14 -13.85 -9.66
CA ASP A 247 6.72 -15.07 -10.35
C ASP A 247 5.42 -14.75 -11.09
N LYS A 248 5.50 -14.64 -12.41
CA LYS A 248 4.48 -13.99 -13.24
C LYS A 248 4.21 -12.57 -12.69
N ASP A 249 2.96 -12.22 -12.42
CA ASP A 249 2.53 -10.91 -11.92
C ASP A 249 2.64 -10.77 -10.39
N LYS A 250 3.01 -11.87 -9.68
CA LYS A 250 3.08 -11.86 -8.22
C LYS A 250 4.47 -11.47 -7.73
N VAL A 251 4.56 -10.39 -6.97
CA VAL A 251 5.78 -10.02 -6.26
C VAL A 251 6.07 -11.04 -5.15
N ILE A 252 7.26 -11.67 -5.23
CA ILE A 252 7.76 -12.61 -4.21
C ILE A 252 8.48 -11.82 -3.10
N GLY A 253 9.23 -10.79 -3.45
CA GLY A 253 9.93 -9.93 -2.52
C GLY A 253 11.03 -9.10 -3.17
N PHE A 254 11.76 -8.38 -2.31
CA PHE A 254 12.91 -7.58 -2.69
C PHE A 254 14.18 -8.19 -2.10
N TYR A 255 15.23 -8.20 -2.89
CA TYR A 255 16.49 -8.86 -2.57
C TYR A 255 17.66 -7.96 -2.94
N ASP A 256 18.78 -8.08 -2.20
CA ASP A 256 20.04 -7.45 -2.58
C ASP A 256 20.68 -8.13 -3.81
N ASP A 257 21.75 -7.59 -4.32
CA ASP A 257 22.54 -8.12 -5.45
C ASP A 257 23.06 -9.55 -5.24
N ASN A 258 23.21 -10.00 -3.99
CA ASN A 258 23.60 -11.36 -3.63
C ASN A 258 22.39 -12.31 -3.49
N GLY A 259 21.16 -11.81 -3.69
CA GLY A 259 19.93 -12.60 -3.53
C GLY A 259 19.53 -12.84 -2.08
N LYS A 260 20.05 -12.03 -1.13
CA LYS A 260 19.61 -12.01 0.25
C LYS A 260 18.36 -11.16 0.35
N ASN A 261 17.33 -11.66 1.04
CA ASN A 261 16.09 -10.93 1.20
C ASN A 261 16.30 -9.66 2.04
N LEU A 262 15.87 -8.52 1.54
CA LEU A 262 15.92 -7.24 2.27
C LEU A 262 14.99 -7.27 3.49
N LYS A 263 13.91 -8.01 3.42
CA LYS A 263 13.02 -8.21 4.55
C LYS A 263 13.67 -9.12 5.58
N LYS A 264 13.66 -8.72 6.85
CA LYS A 264 14.09 -9.61 7.94
C LYS A 264 13.00 -10.65 8.25
N ALA A 265 13.43 -11.79 8.78
CA ALA A 265 12.53 -12.87 9.16
C ALA A 265 11.54 -12.48 10.29
N PHE A 266 11.85 -11.43 11.04
CA PHE A 266 11.06 -10.96 12.17
C PHE A 266 10.91 -9.44 12.19
N LEU A 267 9.72 -8.94 12.50
CA LEU A 267 9.47 -7.53 12.82
C LEU A 267 10.21 -7.16 14.10
N ARG A 268 10.73 -5.95 14.15
CA ARG A 268 11.40 -5.43 15.34
C ARG A 268 10.46 -5.33 16.55
N ASN A 269 9.23 -4.94 16.29
CA ASN A 269 8.19 -4.76 17.31
C ASN A 269 6.89 -5.48 16.89
N PRO A 270 6.18 -6.06 17.85
CA PRO A 270 4.90 -6.74 17.63
C PRO A 270 3.69 -5.79 17.57
N VAL A 271 3.90 -4.48 17.79
CA VAL A 271 2.87 -3.42 17.80
C VAL A 271 3.37 -2.20 17.01
N ASP A 272 2.44 -1.44 16.42
CA ASP A 272 2.77 -0.32 15.53
C ASP A 272 3.33 0.90 16.31
N TYR A 273 2.76 1.21 17.48
CA TYR A 273 3.23 2.29 18.35
C TYR A 273 3.95 1.71 19.56
N VAL A 274 5.23 2.04 19.69
CA VAL A 274 6.12 1.39 20.66
C VAL A 274 6.36 2.28 21.88
N ARG A 275 5.81 1.86 23.02
CA ARG A 275 6.21 2.31 24.35
C ARG A 275 6.69 1.11 25.15
N ILE A 276 7.99 0.95 25.31
CA ILE A 276 8.54 -0.12 26.14
C ILE A 276 8.38 0.28 27.61
N THR A 277 7.60 -0.49 28.35
CA THR A 277 7.34 -0.27 29.79
C THR A 277 8.25 -1.10 30.68
N SER A 278 8.74 -2.25 30.19
CA SER A 278 9.71 -3.06 30.90
C SER A 278 10.60 -3.82 29.92
N LYS A 279 11.92 -3.70 30.07
CA LYS A 279 12.90 -4.39 29.23
C LYS A 279 13.14 -5.83 29.72
N PHE A 280 13.71 -6.67 28.85
CA PHE A 280 14.24 -7.97 29.19
C PHE A 280 15.28 -7.84 30.30
N ASN A 281 15.09 -8.58 31.40
CA ASN A 281 16.03 -8.57 32.53
C ASN A 281 16.05 -9.95 33.24
N PRO A 282 17.08 -10.77 33.02
CA PRO A 282 17.18 -12.09 33.63
C PRO A 282 17.41 -12.06 35.15
N LYS A 283 17.86 -10.92 35.70
CA LYS A 283 18.13 -10.72 37.12
C LYS A 283 17.34 -9.50 37.63
N ARG A 284 16.01 -9.61 37.74
CA ARG A 284 15.12 -8.53 38.19
C ARG A 284 14.58 -8.82 39.58
N PHE A 285 14.66 -7.85 40.50
CA PHE A 285 13.93 -7.88 41.72
C PHE A 285 12.47 -7.48 41.45
N HIS A 286 11.52 -8.39 41.78
CA HIS A 286 10.09 -8.15 41.54
C HIS A 286 9.49 -7.28 42.68
N PRO A 287 9.07 -6.05 42.40
CA PRO A 287 8.70 -5.10 43.47
C PRO A 287 7.49 -5.55 44.29
N VAL A 288 6.53 -6.22 43.66
CA VAL A 288 5.31 -6.71 44.34
C VAL A 288 5.57 -8.00 45.12
N LEU A 289 6.31 -8.93 44.53
CA LEU A 289 6.59 -10.24 45.15
C LEU A 289 7.79 -10.22 46.11
N LYS A 290 8.51 -9.07 46.18
CA LYS A 290 9.73 -8.86 47.00
C LYS A 290 10.75 -10.00 46.89
N LYS A 291 10.88 -10.59 45.66
CA LYS A 291 11.84 -11.66 45.35
C LYS A 291 12.44 -11.50 43.99
N TRP A 292 13.61 -12.09 43.79
CA TRP A 292 14.27 -12.12 42.49
C TRP A 292 13.43 -12.97 41.52
N ARG A 293 12.97 -12.34 40.45
CA ARG A 293 12.22 -13.01 39.37
C ARG A 293 12.63 -12.43 38.04
N SER A 294 13.17 -13.29 37.18
CA SER A 294 13.56 -12.89 35.83
C SER A 294 12.39 -12.38 35.00
N HIS A 295 12.57 -11.25 34.33
CA HIS A 295 11.67 -10.79 33.26
C HIS A 295 12.20 -11.32 31.93
N ARG A 296 11.57 -12.38 31.41
CA ARG A 296 12.03 -13.16 30.26
C ARG A 296 11.51 -12.64 28.92
N GLY A 297 10.94 -11.44 28.86
CA GLY A 297 10.40 -10.79 27.71
C GLY A 297 10.57 -9.27 27.76
N VAL A 298 9.92 -8.60 26.85
CA VAL A 298 9.77 -7.14 26.80
C VAL A 298 8.29 -6.81 26.92
N ASP A 299 7.97 -5.85 27.77
CA ASP A 299 6.60 -5.38 27.93
C ASP A 299 6.39 -4.10 27.12
N TYR A 300 5.39 -4.13 26.24
CA TYR A 300 4.95 -3.02 25.41
C TYR A 300 3.64 -2.46 25.95
N GLY A 301 3.66 -1.21 26.41
CA GLY A 301 2.47 -0.52 26.90
C GLY A 301 1.69 0.15 25.79
N GLY A 302 0.36 0.14 25.91
CA GLY A 302 -0.56 0.79 24.98
C GLY A 302 -2.01 0.65 25.43
N PRO A 303 -2.98 1.24 24.72
CA PRO A 303 -4.39 1.09 24.98
C PRO A 303 -4.86 -0.38 24.90
N LYS A 304 -5.84 -0.75 25.73
CA LYS A 304 -6.52 -2.06 25.61
C LYS A 304 -7.14 -2.18 24.21
N GLY A 305 -6.91 -3.32 23.54
CA GLY A 305 -7.41 -3.54 22.19
C GLY A 305 -6.44 -3.15 21.08
N THR A 306 -5.26 -2.62 21.38
CA THR A 306 -4.20 -2.39 20.38
C THR A 306 -3.90 -3.68 19.62
N PRO A 307 -3.91 -3.70 18.28
CA PRO A 307 -3.59 -4.89 17.48
C PRO A 307 -2.18 -5.39 17.76
N ILE A 308 -2.03 -6.69 17.95
CA ILE A 308 -0.75 -7.38 18.12
C ILE A 308 -0.48 -8.21 16.89
N ARG A 309 0.67 -7.99 16.26
CA ARG A 309 1.09 -8.64 15.02
C ARG A 309 2.07 -9.78 15.28
N ALA A 310 1.96 -10.85 14.51
CA ALA A 310 2.97 -11.90 14.46
C ALA A 310 4.28 -11.28 13.96
N THR A 311 5.33 -11.28 14.78
CA THR A 311 6.62 -10.70 14.37
C THR A 311 7.31 -11.49 13.27
N GLY A 312 7.02 -12.78 13.13
CA GLY A 312 7.53 -13.64 12.04
C GLY A 312 6.45 -14.59 11.53
N SER A 313 6.64 -15.09 10.31
CA SER A 313 5.79 -16.14 9.76
C SER A 313 6.02 -17.46 10.49
N GLY A 314 4.96 -18.22 10.78
CA GLY A 314 5.07 -19.48 11.50
C GLY A 314 3.74 -20.14 11.83
N LYS A 315 3.80 -21.27 12.52
CA LYS A 315 2.63 -22.05 12.95
C LYS A 315 2.26 -21.71 14.38
N ILE A 316 1.00 -21.39 14.64
CA ILE A 316 0.49 -21.22 16.00
C ILE A 316 0.48 -22.58 16.72
N ILE A 317 1.36 -22.74 17.71
CA ILE A 317 1.46 -23.98 18.50
C ILE A 317 0.65 -23.92 19.78
N THR A 318 0.39 -22.71 20.30
CA THR A 318 -0.46 -22.48 21.49
C THR A 318 -1.35 -21.29 21.26
N ARG A 319 -2.62 -21.40 21.67
CA ARG A 319 -3.60 -20.32 21.71
C ARG A 319 -4.59 -20.65 22.82
N GLY A 320 -4.55 -19.94 23.91
CA GLY A 320 -5.40 -20.22 25.07
C GLY A 320 -4.91 -19.51 26.33
N TRP A 321 -5.44 -19.95 27.46
CA TRP A 321 -5.05 -19.47 28.78
C TRP A 321 -3.78 -20.17 29.28
N GLY A 322 -2.89 -19.44 29.93
CA GLY A 322 -1.69 -19.96 30.56
C GLY A 322 -1.40 -19.27 31.87
N ASN A 323 -0.93 -20.05 32.85
CA ASN A 323 -0.56 -19.52 34.17
C ASN A 323 0.51 -18.42 34.01
N GLY A 324 0.22 -17.23 34.49
CA GLY A 324 1.05 -16.04 34.38
C GLY A 324 0.82 -15.25 33.08
N TYR A 325 0.76 -15.88 31.93
CA TYR A 325 0.55 -15.19 30.63
C TYR A 325 -0.88 -14.72 30.39
N GLY A 326 -1.88 -15.30 31.11
CA GLY A 326 -3.27 -15.12 30.74
C GLY A 326 -3.58 -15.68 29.36
N ASN A 327 -4.42 -15.00 28.59
CA ASN A 327 -4.62 -15.32 27.20
C ASN A 327 -3.33 -15.07 26.42
N HIS A 328 -2.83 -16.10 25.74
CA HIS A 328 -1.56 -15.98 25.02
C HIS A 328 -1.54 -16.78 23.72
N VAL A 329 -0.65 -16.37 22.83
CA VAL A 329 -0.33 -17.07 21.59
C VAL A 329 1.17 -17.42 21.61
N LYS A 330 1.53 -18.65 21.17
CA LYS A 330 2.91 -19.03 20.87
C LYS A 330 2.99 -19.43 19.40
N ILE A 331 3.99 -18.91 18.72
CA ILE A 331 4.25 -19.19 17.30
C ILE A 331 5.61 -19.86 17.17
N GLN A 332 5.61 -21.04 16.56
CA GLN A 332 6.84 -21.71 16.13
C GLN A 332 7.16 -21.22 14.72
N HIS A 333 8.33 -20.61 14.57
CA HIS A 333 8.87 -20.17 13.29
C HIS A 333 9.81 -21.22 12.70
N ALA A 334 10.31 -20.97 11.50
CA ALA A 334 11.27 -21.85 10.86
C ALA A 334 12.53 -22.04 11.72
N GLY A 335 13.02 -23.28 11.77
CA GLY A 335 14.20 -23.64 12.55
C GLY A 335 13.96 -23.52 14.06
N LYS A 336 14.87 -22.82 14.73
CA LYS A 336 15.01 -22.76 16.19
C LYS A 336 14.25 -21.63 16.88
N TYR A 337 13.45 -20.85 16.16
CA TYR A 337 12.86 -19.61 16.68
C TYR A 337 11.42 -19.81 17.14
N MET A 338 11.07 -19.22 18.27
CA MET A 338 9.72 -19.18 18.82
C MET A 338 9.41 -17.80 19.40
N THR A 339 8.19 -17.31 19.24
CA THR A 339 7.71 -16.08 19.89
C THR A 339 6.50 -16.36 20.76
N VAL A 340 6.35 -15.59 21.85
CA VAL A 340 5.22 -15.65 22.77
C VAL A 340 4.62 -14.27 22.94
N TYR A 341 3.27 -14.20 22.93
CA TYR A 341 2.49 -12.98 23.07
C TYR A 341 1.47 -13.18 24.19
N GLY A 342 1.71 -12.53 25.33
CA GLY A 342 0.92 -12.68 26.55
C GLY A 342 0.01 -11.51 26.86
N HIS A 343 -0.87 -11.70 27.86
CA HIS A 343 -1.82 -10.75 28.42
C HIS A 343 -2.87 -10.23 27.43
N LEU A 344 -3.24 -11.04 26.41
CA LEU A 344 -4.19 -10.65 25.38
C LEU A 344 -5.59 -10.43 25.97
N SER A 345 -6.29 -9.37 25.53
CA SER A 345 -7.70 -9.16 25.81
C SER A 345 -8.60 -10.04 24.93
N LYS A 346 -8.21 -10.23 23.67
CA LYS A 346 -8.94 -10.97 22.65
C LYS A 346 -7.94 -11.62 21.68
N PHE A 347 -8.28 -12.79 21.21
CA PHE A 347 -7.51 -13.45 20.15
C PHE A 347 -7.90 -12.91 18.77
N GLY A 348 -6.95 -12.96 17.82
CA GLY A 348 -7.19 -12.74 16.40
C GLY A 348 -7.96 -13.88 15.75
N LYS A 349 -8.12 -13.82 14.43
CA LYS A 349 -8.90 -14.82 13.65
C LYS A 349 -8.25 -16.20 13.54
N PHE A 350 -6.94 -16.30 13.68
CA PHE A 350 -6.19 -17.55 13.49
C PHE A 350 -6.32 -18.50 14.68
N LYS A 351 -6.46 -19.80 14.42
CA LYS A 351 -6.59 -20.87 15.41
C LYS A 351 -5.25 -21.59 15.64
N ARG A 352 -5.15 -22.39 16.73
CA ARG A 352 -4.03 -23.30 16.96
C ARG A 352 -3.87 -24.25 15.76
N GLY A 353 -2.64 -24.50 15.34
CA GLY A 353 -2.31 -25.31 14.19
C GLY A 353 -2.27 -24.56 12.85
N GLN A 354 -2.86 -23.39 12.77
CA GLN A 354 -2.83 -22.57 11.56
C GLN A 354 -1.50 -21.83 11.38
N TYR A 355 -1.18 -21.55 10.12
CA TYR A 355 -0.01 -20.77 9.74
C TYR A 355 -0.38 -19.29 9.65
N VAL A 356 0.46 -18.43 10.19
CA VAL A 356 0.37 -16.98 10.12
C VAL A 356 1.55 -16.41 9.35
N LYS A 357 1.33 -15.32 8.64
CA LYS A 357 2.37 -14.54 8.00
C LYS A 357 2.88 -13.46 8.96
N GLN A 358 4.11 -13.01 8.75
CA GLN A 358 4.64 -11.83 9.43
C GLN A 358 3.70 -10.63 9.20
N GLY A 359 3.34 -9.91 10.27
CA GLY A 359 2.41 -8.78 10.22
C GLY A 359 0.94 -9.14 10.46
N ASP A 360 0.56 -10.42 10.39
CA ASP A 360 -0.83 -10.83 10.68
C ASP A 360 -1.23 -10.49 12.10
N VAL A 361 -2.45 -9.95 12.28
CA VAL A 361 -3.00 -9.68 13.63
C VAL A 361 -3.42 -10.98 14.30
N ILE A 362 -2.71 -11.35 15.37
CA ILE A 362 -2.90 -12.59 16.13
C ILE A 362 -3.65 -12.43 17.43
N GLY A 363 -3.84 -11.20 17.88
CA GLY A 363 -4.55 -10.85 19.10
C GLY A 363 -4.56 -9.36 19.35
N TYR A 364 -5.10 -9.00 20.50
CA TYR A 364 -5.25 -7.61 20.92
C TYR A 364 -4.74 -7.43 22.34
N MET A 365 -4.05 -6.33 22.61
CA MET A 365 -3.46 -6.00 23.90
C MET A 365 -4.50 -5.99 25.02
N GLY A 366 -4.11 -6.51 26.18
CA GLY A 366 -5.00 -6.60 27.35
C GLY A 366 -4.26 -6.57 28.68
N MET A 367 -4.89 -7.18 29.70
CA MET A 367 -4.39 -7.27 31.07
C MET A 367 -4.77 -8.61 31.71
N THR A 368 -4.83 -9.69 30.93
CA THR A 368 -5.21 -11.02 31.45
C THR A 368 -4.02 -11.72 32.09
N GLY A 369 -4.25 -12.59 33.05
CA GLY A 369 -3.22 -13.30 33.80
C GLY A 369 -2.53 -12.43 34.88
N LEU A 370 -1.22 -12.62 35.08
CA LEU A 370 -0.43 -11.88 36.06
C LEU A 370 0.09 -10.54 35.50
N ALA A 371 -0.85 -9.63 35.22
CA ALA A 371 -0.56 -8.30 34.73
C ALA A 371 -1.07 -7.23 35.68
N THR A 372 -0.27 -6.20 35.94
CA THR A 372 -0.64 -5.06 36.83
C THR A 372 -1.21 -3.87 36.05
N GLY A 373 -1.21 -3.91 34.73
CA GLY A 373 -1.73 -2.88 33.81
C GLY A 373 -1.85 -3.41 32.41
N VAL A 374 -2.45 -2.62 31.53
CA VAL A 374 -2.60 -2.99 30.12
C VAL A 374 -1.25 -2.96 29.42
N HIS A 375 -0.79 -4.11 28.95
CA HIS A 375 0.45 -4.25 28.17
C HIS A 375 0.47 -5.56 27.39
N LEU A 376 1.34 -5.65 26.39
CA LEU A 376 1.74 -6.90 25.76
C LEU A 376 3.03 -7.39 26.40
N HIS A 377 3.06 -8.61 26.89
CA HIS A 377 4.30 -9.32 27.22
C HIS A 377 4.77 -10.10 26.00
N TYR A 378 5.95 -9.76 25.48
CA TYR A 378 6.53 -10.35 24.26
C TYR A 378 7.83 -11.07 24.57
N GLU A 379 7.92 -12.37 24.23
CA GLU A 379 9.15 -13.14 24.34
C GLU A 379 9.66 -13.59 22.97
N PHE A 380 10.98 -13.59 22.83
CA PHE A 380 11.68 -14.21 21.73
C PHE A 380 12.59 -15.33 22.25
N ARG A 381 12.50 -16.50 21.64
CA ARG A 381 13.24 -17.68 22.08
C ARG A 381 14.02 -18.30 20.93
N ILE A 382 15.25 -18.75 21.23
CA ILE A 382 16.13 -19.49 20.31
C ILE A 382 16.45 -20.82 20.95
N ASN A 383 16.12 -21.94 20.31
CA ASN A 383 16.28 -23.29 20.88
C ASN A 383 15.68 -23.38 22.31
N GLY A 384 14.49 -22.79 22.52
CA GLY A 384 13.81 -22.73 23.81
C GLY A 384 14.36 -21.72 24.81
N LYS A 385 15.56 -21.18 24.63
CA LYS A 385 16.17 -20.17 25.52
C LYS A 385 15.64 -18.77 25.21
N HIS A 386 15.27 -18.02 26.26
CA HIS A 386 14.83 -16.63 26.12
C HIS A 386 16.02 -15.74 25.78
N VAL A 387 15.82 -14.82 24.83
CA VAL A 387 16.79 -13.82 24.42
C VAL A 387 16.16 -12.44 24.41
N ASP A 388 16.97 -11.40 24.56
CA ASP A 388 16.51 -10.03 24.48
C ASP A 388 16.16 -9.63 23.03
N PRO A 389 14.86 -9.47 22.68
CA PRO A 389 14.47 -9.15 21.31
C PRO A 389 14.95 -7.77 20.85
N LEU A 390 15.20 -6.84 21.78
CA LEU A 390 15.67 -5.49 21.46
C LEU A 390 17.13 -5.45 21.02
N LYS A 391 17.91 -6.45 21.43
CA LYS A 391 19.35 -6.58 21.10
C LYS A 391 19.60 -7.54 19.95
N MET A 392 18.58 -8.24 19.47
CA MET A 392 18.74 -9.23 18.42
C MET A 392 19.00 -8.56 17.05
N LYS A 393 20.00 -9.08 16.35
CA LYS A 393 20.13 -8.91 14.91
C LYS A 393 19.35 -10.05 14.24
N PHE A 394 18.15 -9.73 13.75
CA PHE A 394 17.31 -10.73 13.11
C PHE A 394 17.91 -11.19 11.77
N PRO A 395 17.85 -12.50 11.46
CA PRO A 395 18.27 -12.98 10.15
C PRO A 395 17.40 -12.39 9.05
N ALA A 396 17.93 -12.29 7.84
CA ALA A 396 17.12 -12.01 6.67
C ALA A 396 16.03 -13.09 6.52
N ALA A 397 14.92 -12.77 5.90
CA ALA A 397 13.96 -13.77 5.45
C ALA A 397 14.63 -14.70 4.43
N ASN A 398 13.90 -15.73 3.93
CA ASN A 398 14.47 -16.70 3.01
C ASN A 398 15.10 -16.00 1.79
N PRO A 399 16.34 -16.37 1.42
CA PRO A 399 16.97 -15.84 0.21
C PRO A 399 16.22 -16.30 -1.05
N VAL A 400 16.62 -15.79 -2.20
CA VAL A 400 16.09 -16.21 -3.50
C VAL A 400 16.13 -17.73 -3.61
N ALA A 401 14.96 -18.35 -3.82
CA ALA A 401 14.85 -19.80 -3.96
C ALA A 401 15.62 -20.30 -5.18
N ALA A 402 16.18 -21.53 -5.10
CA ALA A 402 17.06 -22.09 -6.13
C ALA A 402 16.49 -22.00 -7.55
N LYS A 403 15.17 -22.27 -7.71
CA LYS A 403 14.47 -22.20 -9.01
C LYS A 403 14.47 -20.81 -9.66
N TYR A 404 14.65 -19.74 -8.89
CA TYR A 404 14.68 -18.36 -9.40
C TYR A 404 16.07 -17.77 -9.49
N LYS A 405 17.10 -18.43 -8.95
CA LYS A 405 18.42 -17.86 -8.73
C LYS A 405 19.09 -17.33 -10.01
N GLN A 406 19.05 -18.11 -11.08
CA GLN A 406 19.65 -17.71 -12.35
C GLN A 406 18.92 -16.51 -12.97
N ARG A 407 17.60 -16.58 -13.08
CA ARG A 407 16.77 -15.48 -13.60
C ARG A 407 16.95 -14.20 -12.78
N PHE A 408 16.94 -14.32 -11.45
CA PHE A 408 17.15 -13.19 -10.55
C PHE A 408 18.52 -12.55 -10.79
N LYS A 409 19.59 -13.35 -10.87
CA LYS A 409 20.96 -12.83 -11.10
C LYS A 409 21.09 -12.10 -12.44
N GLN A 410 20.43 -12.55 -13.51
CA GLN A 410 20.43 -11.87 -14.79
C GLN A 410 19.67 -10.55 -14.69
N ASN A 411 18.45 -10.58 -14.15
CA ASN A 411 17.60 -9.39 -14.01
C ASN A 411 18.22 -8.33 -13.08
N SER A 412 18.77 -8.73 -11.93
CA SER A 412 19.38 -7.79 -10.98
C SER A 412 20.62 -7.10 -11.58
N ARG A 413 21.44 -7.82 -12.36
CA ARG A 413 22.58 -7.23 -13.07
C ARG A 413 22.14 -6.22 -14.12
N PHE A 414 21.10 -6.56 -14.89
CA PHE A 414 20.54 -5.65 -15.87
C PHE A 414 20.01 -4.37 -15.19
N LEU A 415 19.19 -4.52 -14.15
CA LEU A 415 18.63 -3.39 -13.41
C LEU A 415 19.71 -2.56 -12.71
N LEU A 416 20.76 -3.19 -12.17
CA LEU A 416 21.90 -2.47 -11.62
C LEU A 416 22.59 -1.61 -12.67
N SER A 417 22.83 -2.16 -13.87
CA SER A 417 23.41 -1.39 -14.96
C SER A 417 22.53 -0.20 -15.42
N GLN A 418 21.22 -0.29 -15.25
CA GLN A 418 20.31 0.83 -15.48
C GLN A 418 20.39 1.88 -14.36
N LEU A 419 20.45 1.43 -13.09
CA LEU A 419 20.65 2.32 -11.93
C LEU A 419 21.95 3.11 -12.04
N ASP A 420 23.03 2.48 -12.52
CA ASP A 420 24.34 3.13 -12.68
C ASP A 420 24.32 4.26 -13.72
N ARG A 421 23.43 4.17 -14.73
CA ARG A 421 23.24 5.21 -15.76
C ARG A 421 22.41 6.39 -15.27
N ILE A 422 21.71 6.26 -14.17
CA ILE A 422 20.97 7.36 -13.57
C ILE A 422 21.97 8.28 -12.90
N ASP A 423 22.17 9.47 -13.44
CA ASP A 423 23.04 10.50 -12.86
C ASP A 423 22.23 11.77 -12.51
N GLY A 424 22.80 12.58 -11.62
CA GLY A 424 22.14 13.81 -11.19
C GLY A 424 22.08 14.90 -12.29
N GLN A 425 22.90 14.80 -13.34
CA GLN A 425 22.95 15.83 -14.40
C GLN A 425 21.80 15.65 -15.38
N THR A 426 21.46 14.40 -15.72
CA THR A 426 20.34 14.06 -16.64
C THR A 426 18.99 14.48 -16.03
N TYR A 427 18.85 14.49 -14.70
CA TYR A 427 17.60 14.86 -14.02
C TYR A 427 17.39 16.35 -13.82
N ILE A 428 18.48 17.14 -13.72
CA ILE A 428 18.39 18.60 -13.67
C ILE A 428 17.85 19.14 -15.00
N ALA A 429 18.21 18.52 -16.14
CA ALA A 429 17.72 18.91 -17.46
C ALA A 429 16.22 18.65 -17.67
N LYS A 430 15.65 17.61 -17.06
CA LYS A 430 14.19 17.29 -17.16
C LYS A 430 13.30 18.19 -16.27
N GLY A 431 13.85 18.86 -15.26
CA GLY A 431 13.11 19.76 -14.38
C GLY A 431 12.95 21.18 -14.89
N PHE A 432 13.46 21.49 -16.09
CA PHE A 432 13.38 22.81 -16.74
C PHE A 432 12.61 22.77 -18.09
N GLU A 433 11.99 21.66 -18.44
CA GLU A 433 11.01 21.55 -19.52
C GLU A 433 9.57 21.50 -18.96
#